data_89dfa90c094bc8f4f46c04e12700cda7
#
_entry.id   89dfa90c094bc8f4f46c04e12700cda7
#
_cell.length_a   1.000
_cell.length_b   1.000
_cell.length_c   1.000
_cell.angle_alpha   90.00
_cell.angle_beta   90.00
_cell.angle_gamma   90.00
#
_symmetry.space_group_name_H-M   'P 1'
#
loop_
_entity.id
_entity.type
_entity.pdbx_description
1 polymer ?
#
loop_
_entity_poly.entity_id
_entity_poly.type
_entity_poly.pdbx_seq_one_letter_code
_entity_poly.pdbx_strand_id
1 'polypeptide(L)'
;KIKHIDEHGNEYWYARELQKVLEYNDWRNFQKVIDRAVLSANKSISSEENWVVEVNKPIKTGKGKEEIIKDYKLSRYICYLIVQNADPSKEVVALGQTYFAIQKERGNYKLQKVAFTIQGLLIRIILKNY
;
A
#
# COMPACT_ATOMS: atom_id res chain seq x y z
N LYS A 1 -2.48 9.65 7.53
CA LYS A 1 -3.35 9.22 8.63
C LYS A 1 -3.41 7.72 8.81
N ILE A 2 -3.21 6.95 7.74
CA ILE A 2 -3.12 5.49 7.86
C ILE A 2 -1.69 5.00 8.05
N LYS A 3 -0.72 5.92 8.11
CA LYS A 3 0.67 5.58 8.38
C LYS A 3 0.86 5.27 9.86
N HIS A 4 1.56 4.18 10.13
CA HIS A 4 1.94 3.77 11.48
C HIS A 4 3.46 3.78 11.60
N ILE A 5 3.94 3.90 12.82
CA ILE A 5 5.38 3.85 13.12
C ILE A 5 5.56 2.82 14.23
N ASP A 6 6.48 1.88 14.01
CA ASP A 6 6.76 0.86 15.02
C ASP A 6 7.70 1.37 16.11
N GLU A 7 8.03 0.51 17.06
CA GLU A 7 8.90 0.84 18.20
C GLU A 7 10.34 1.18 17.80
N HIS A 8 10.74 0.79 16.58
CA HIS A 8 12.07 1.07 16.03
C HIS A 8 12.08 2.29 15.09
N GLY A 9 10.96 3.00 14.97
CA GLY A 9 10.84 4.15 14.09
C GLY A 9 10.57 3.81 12.64
N ASN A 10 10.27 2.56 12.31
CA ASN A 10 9.98 2.15 10.95
C ASN A 10 8.52 2.44 10.58
N GLU A 11 8.32 3.04 9.43
CA GLU A 11 6.99 3.31 8.91
C GLU A 11 6.38 2.06 8.29
N TYR A 12 5.09 1.88 8.50
CA TYR A 12 4.36 0.80 7.83
C TYR A 12 2.89 1.16 7.67
N TRP A 13 2.23 0.44 6.81
CA TRP A 13 0.80 0.57 6.55
C TRP A 13 0.15 -0.80 6.64
N TYR A 14 -1.08 -0.84 7.14
CA TYR A 14 -1.85 -2.08 7.12
C TYR A 14 -2.55 -2.23 5.78
N ALA A 15 -2.48 -3.42 5.21
CA ALA A 15 -3.10 -3.71 3.91
C ALA A 15 -4.61 -3.49 3.93
N ARG A 16 -5.28 -3.84 5.03
CA ARG A 16 -6.73 -3.65 5.14
C ARG A 16 -7.12 -2.17 5.12
N GLU A 17 -6.31 -1.31 5.71
CA GLU A 17 -6.54 0.13 5.65
C GLU A 17 -6.28 0.68 4.24
N LEU A 18 -5.21 0.23 3.60
CA LEU A 18 -4.89 0.64 2.24
C LEU A 18 -5.96 0.14 1.25
N GLN A 19 -6.51 -1.03 1.47
CA GLN A 19 -7.61 -1.56 0.67
C GLN A 19 -8.76 -0.58 0.58
N LYS A 20 -9.15 0.01 1.70
CA LYS A 20 -10.25 0.98 1.76
C LYS A 20 -9.90 2.26 1.04
N VAL A 21 -8.70 2.76 1.23
CA VAL A 21 -8.24 4.00 0.58
C VAL A 21 -8.23 3.83 -0.93
N LEU A 22 -7.81 2.66 -1.43
CA LEU A 22 -7.78 2.37 -2.86
C LEU A 22 -9.12 1.88 -3.40
N GLU A 23 -10.16 1.88 -2.57
CA GLU A 23 -11.54 1.57 -2.96
C GLU A 23 -11.74 0.14 -3.46
N TYR A 24 -11.02 -0.81 -2.88
CA TYR A 24 -11.24 -2.23 -3.13
C TYR A 24 -12.25 -2.79 -2.13
N ASN A 25 -13.38 -3.25 -2.63
CA ASN A 25 -14.45 -3.80 -1.80
C ASN A 25 -14.22 -5.27 -1.44
N ASP A 26 -13.46 -5.98 -2.25
CA ASP A 26 -13.22 -7.41 -2.09
C ASP A 26 -11.76 -7.66 -1.72
N TRP A 27 -11.54 -8.24 -0.54
CA TRP A 27 -10.20 -8.57 -0.08
C TRP A 27 -9.47 -9.53 -1.02
N ARG A 28 -10.16 -10.49 -1.61
CA ARG A 28 -9.50 -11.43 -2.53
C ARG A 28 -8.90 -10.73 -3.74
N ASN A 29 -9.64 -9.75 -4.26
CA ASN A 29 -9.13 -8.97 -5.39
C ASN A 29 -7.94 -8.13 -4.98
N PHE A 30 -7.98 -7.54 -3.79
CA PHE A 30 -6.86 -6.76 -3.29
C PHE A 30 -5.67 -7.64 -2.96
N GLN A 31 -5.89 -8.84 -2.43
CA GLN A 31 -4.82 -9.82 -2.18
C GLN A 31 -4.05 -10.13 -3.46
N LYS A 32 -4.72 -10.25 -4.59
CA LYS A 32 -4.07 -10.48 -5.88
C LYS A 32 -3.14 -9.32 -6.26
N VAL A 33 -3.54 -8.11 -5.96
CA VAL A 33 -2.70 -6.93 -6.22
C VAL A 33 -1.46 -6.97 -5.33
N ILE A 34 -1.62 -7.30 -4.06
CA ILE A 34 -0.51 -7.45 -3.14
C ILE A 34 0.46 -8.52 -3.65
N ASP A 35 -0.05 -9.66 -4.07
CA ASP A 35 0.77 -10.77 -4.56
C ASP A 35 1.59 -10.35 -5.80
N ARG A 36 0.98 -9.60 -6.72
CA ARG A 36 1.70 -9.08 -7.89
C ARG A 36 2.79 -8.07 -7.49
N ALA A 37 2.49 -7.22 -6.53
CA ALA A 37 3.45 -6.24 -6.05
C ALA A 37 4.66 -6.92 -5.39
N VAL A 38 4.41 -7.93 -4.57
CA VAL A 38 5.46 -8.71 -3.92
C VAL A 38 6.32 -9.44 -4.96
N LEU A 39 5.68 -10.02 -5.97
CA LEU A 39 6.40 -10.69 -7.06
C LEU A 39 7.32 -9.71 -7.79
N SER A 40 6.82 -8.52 -8.11
CA SER A 40 7.63 -7.48 -8.75
C SER A 40 8.82 -7.07 -7.89
N ALA A 41 8.59 -6.89 -6.60
CA ALA A 41 9.64 -6.50 -5.65
C ALA A 41 10.74 -7.57 -5.56
N ASN A 42 10.35 -8.83 -5.47
CA ASN A 42 11.29 -9.94 -5.34
C ASN A 42 12.20 -10.09 -6.56
N LYS A 43 11.75 -9.63 -7.73
CA LYS A 43 12.53 -9.69 -8.96
C LYS A 43 13.46 -8.50 -9.16
N SER A 44 13.18 -7.37 -8.53
CA SER A 44 13.86 -6.13 -8.84
C SER A 44 14.66 -5.53 -7.71
N ILE A 45 14.43 -5.91 -6.45
CA ILE A 45 15.02 -5.24 -5.28
C ILE A 45 15.39 -6.26 -4.21
N SER A 46 16.33 -5.87 -3.34
CA SER A 46 16.72 -6.67 -2.18
C SER A 46 15.55 -6.80 -1.19
N SER A 47 15.55 -7.90 -0.46
CA SER A 47 14.48 -8.22 0.50
C SER A 47 14.31 -7.21 1.63
N GLU A 48 15.32 -6.39 1.88
CA GLU A 48 15.26 -5.40 2.96
C GLU A 48 14.31 -4.23 2.65
N GLU A 49 14.12 -3.92 1.37
CA GLU A 49 13.33 -2.76 0.95
C GLU A 49 11.88 -3.11 0.62
N ASN A 50 11.59 -4.38 0.46
CA ASN A 50 10.27 -4.83 0.02
C ASN A 50 9.51 -5.64 1.07
N TRP A 51 9.78 -5.43 2.36
CA TRP A 51 9.20 -6.30 3.36
C TRP A 51 7.66 -6.20 3.42
N VAL A 52 7.07 -7.36 3.58
CA VAL A 52 5.64 -7.55 3.85
C VAL A 52 5.57 -8.54 5.02
N VAL A 53 4.93 -8.12 6.10
CA VAL A 53 4.82 -8.96 7.29
C VAL A 53 3.36 -9.32 7.50
N GLU A 54 3.08 -10.62 7.45
CA GLU A 54 1.72 -11.11 7.73
C GLU A 54 1.43 -10.97 9.22
N VAL A 55 0.25 -10.45 9.52
CA VAL A 55 -0.24 -10.33 10.88
C VAL A 55 -1.66 -10.85 10.96
N ASN A 56 -2.02 -11.39 12.11
CA ASN A 56 -3.38 -11.85 12.36
C ASN A 56 -4.03 -10.89 13.34
N LYS A 57 -5.22 -10.41 12.98
CA LYS A 57 -5.96 -9.46 13.82
C LYS A 57 -7.27 -10.07 14.28
N PRO A 58 -7.57 -10.00 15.58
CA PRO A 58 -8.90 -10.36 16.05
C PRO A 58 -9.89 -9.27 15.69
N ILE A 59 -11.04 -9.66 15.17
CA ILE A 59 -12.18 -8.77 14.96
C ILE A 59 -13.41 -9.37 15.62
N LYS A 60 -14.29 -8.50 16.09
CA LYS A 60 -15.58 -8.95 16.60
C LYS A 60 -16.60 -8.98 15.48
N THR A 61 -17.21 -10.13 15.28
CA THR A 61 -18.31 -10.25 14.33
C THR A 61 -19.64 -9.93 15.03
N GLY A 62 -20.70 -9.73 14.24
CA GLY A 62 -21.99 -9.24 14.73
C GLY A 62 -22.71 -10.11 15.77
N LYS A 63 -22.16 -11.25 16.14
CA LYS A 63 -22.73 -12.14 17.19
C LYS A 63 -21.82 -12.27 18.41
N GLY A 64 -20.88 -11.35 18.61
CA GLY A 64 -19.98 -11.40 19.74
C GLY A 64 -18.87 -12.44 19.63
N LYS A 65 -18.75 -13.10 18.50
CA LYS A 65 -17.64 -14.02 18.24
C LYS A 65 -16.42 -13.26 17.75
N GLU A 66 -15.25 -13.63 18.24
CA GLU A 66 -14.00 -13.14 17.70
C GLU A 66 -13.60 -14.00 16.50
N GLU A 67 -13.31 -13.36 15.39
CA GLU A 67 -12.66 -14.00 14.25
C GLU A 67 -11.28 -13.42 14.08
N ILE A 68 -10.35 -14.26 13.64
CA ILE A 68 -8.99 -13.81 13.31
C ILE A 68 -8.93 -13.63 11.80
N ILE A 69 -8.60 -12.42 11.37
CA ILE A 69 -8.44 -12.12 9.97
C ILE A 69 -6.98 -11.87 9.65
N LYS A 70 -6.60 -12.22 8.43
CA LYS A 70 -5.26 -11.94 7.91
C LYS A 70 -5.15 -10.48 7.50
N ASP A 71 -4.03 -9.87 7.87
CA ASP A 71 -3.65 -8.56 7.41
C ASP A 71 -2.14 -8.55 7.15
N TYR A 72 -1.62 -7.47 6.61
CA TYR A 72 -0.19 -7.32 6.37
C TYR A 72 0.26 -5.95 6.82
N LYS A 73 1.46 -5.90 7.39
CA LYS A 73 2.19 -4.66 7.55
C LYS A 73 3.03 -4.48 6.29
N LEU A 74 2.86 -3.36 5.62
CA LEU A 74 3.47 -3.09 4.32
C LEU A 74 4.49 -1.98 4.46
N SER A 75 5.66 -2.16 3.84
CA SER A 75 6.64 -1.08 3.74
C SER A 75 6.14 -0.02 2.75
N ARG A 76 6.76 1.15 2.80
CA ARG A 76 6.47 2.24 1.87
C ARG A 76 6.64 1.79 0.41
N TYR A 77 7.72 1.09 0.14
CA TYR A 77 8.02 0.63 -1.21
C TYR A 77 6.96 -0.32 -1.75
N ILE A 78 6.50 -1.25 -0.91
CA ILE A 78 5.43 -2.18 -1.31
C ILE A 78 4.12 -1.44 -1.56
N CYS A 79 3.79 -0.41 -0.79
CA CYS A 79 2.62 0.41 -1.06
C CYS A 79 2.70 1.06 -2.45
N TYR A 80 3.87 1.56 -2.82
CA TYR A 80 4.09 2.10 -4.16
C TYR A 80 3.80 1.05 -5.24
N LEU A 81 4.35 -0.15 -5.08
CA LEU A 81 4.15 -1.23 -6.06
C LEU A 81 2.69 -1.69 -6.11
N ILE A 82 1.99 -1.66 -4.98
CA ILE A 82 0.57 -1.98 -4.94
C ILE A 82 -0.22 -0.99 -5.80
N VAL A 83 0.05 0.31 -5.68
CA VAL A 83 -0.62 1.31 -6.52
C VAL A 83 -0.31 1.07 -7.98
N GLN A 84 0.95 0.76 -8.33
CA GLN A 84 1.34 0.50 -9.71
C GLN A 84 0.68 -0.74 -10.31
N ASN A 85 0.32 -1.72 -9.49
CA ASN A 85 -0.31 -2.96 -9.93
C ASN A 85 -1.84 -2.97 -9.75
N ALA A 86 -2.41 -1.90 -9.21
CA ALA A 86 -3.83 -1.81 -8.93
C ALA A 86 -4.63 -1.44 -10.18
N ASP A 87 -5.95 -1.62 -10.10
CA ASP A 87 -6.87 -1.40 -11.20
C ASP A 87 -7.04 0.10 -11.50
N PRO A 88 -6.58 0.58 -12.68
CA PRO A 88 -6.68 2.00 -13.03
C PRO A 88 -8.10 2.46 -13.35
N SER A 89 -9.08 1.56 -13.44
CA SER A 89 -10.47 1.96 -13.58
C SER A 89 -10.98 2.64 -12.31
N LYS A 90 -10.32 2.45 -11.19
CA LYS A 90 -10.61 3.17 -9.96
C LYS A 90 -9.91 4.53 -10.00
N GLU A 91 -10.68 5.61 -9.84
CA GLU A 91 -10.16 6.97 -9.99
C GLU A 91 -8.95 7.24 -9.10
N VAL A 92 -9.01 6.83 -7.84
CA VAL A 92 -7.92 7.05 -6.90
C VAL A 92 -6.63 6.34 -7.34
N VAL A 93 -6.75 5.16 -7.92
CA VAL A 93 -5.61 4.40 -8.45
C VAL A 93 -5.03 5.09 -9.69
N ALA A 94 -5.90 5.50 -10.62
CA ALA A 94 -5.47 6.18 -11.83
C ALA A 94 -4.71 7.47 -11.50
N LEU A 95 -5.20 8.24 -10.54
CA LEU A 95 -4.53 9.46 -10.08
C LEU A 95 -3.15 9.16 -9.51
N GLY A 96 -3.03 8.10 -8.72
CA GLY A 96 -1.76 7.70 -8.15
C GLY A 96 -0.76 7.30 -9.23
N GLN A 97 -1.18 6.48 -10.16
CA GLN A 97 -0.31 6.03 -11.26
C GLN A 97 0.15 7.20 -12.12
N THR A 98 -0.75 8.11 -12.44
CA THR A 98 -0.44 9.31 -13.24
C THR A 98 0.56 10.20 -12.49
N TYR A 99 0.38 10.38 -11.20
CA TYR A 99 1.28 11.20 -10.39
C TYR A 99 2.71 10.65 -10.44
N PHE A 100 2.87 9.34 -10.28
CA PHE A 100 4.19 8.71 -10.35
C PHE A 100 4.81 8.85 -11.74
N ALA A 101 4.03 8.71 -12.80
CA ALA A 101 4.51 8.87 -14.16
C ALA A 101 5.04 10.29 -14.41
N ILE A 102 4.32 11.31 -13.93
CA ILE A 102 4.76 12.70 -14.06
C ILE A 102 6.08 12.92 -13.31
N GLN A 103 6.21 12.41 -12.11
CA GLN A 103 7.45 12.53 -11.34
C GLN A 103 8.62 11.84 -12.04
N LYS A 104 8.35 10.71 -12.66
CA LYS A 104 9.35 9.97 -13.42
C LYS A 104 9.86 10.80 -14.60
N GLU A 105 8.98 11.41 -15.36
CA GLU A 105 9.37 12.24 -16.53
C GLU A 105 10.19 13.45 -16.14
N ARG A 106 10.03 13.95 -14.93
CA ARG A 106 10.81 15.08 -14.42
C ARG A 106 12.21 14.68 -13.95
N GLY A 107 12.61 13.42 -14.14
CA GLY A 107 13.93 12.95 -13.78
C GLY A 107 14.11 12.66 -12.29
N ASN A 108 13.03 12.49 -11.56
CA ASN A 108 13.06 12.23 -10.13
C ASN A 108 13.14 10.72 -9.84
N TYR A 109 14.22 10.10 -10.31
CA TYR A 109 14.37 8.64 -10.23
C TYR A 109 15.05 8.14 -8.98
N LYS A 110 15.61 9.03 -8.19
CA LYS A 110 16.34 8.59 -7.00
C LYS A 110 15.36 7.94 -6.02
N LEU A 111 15.76 6.81 -5.44
CA LEU A 111 14.92 6.03 -4.55
C LEU A 111 14.35 6.88 -3.41
N GLN A 112 15.14 7.81 -2.89
CA GLN A 112 14.68 8.72 -1.83
C GLN A 112 13.54 9.61 -2.30
N LYS A 113 13.60 10.10 -3.54
CA LYS A 113 12.52 10.92 -4.10
C LYS A 113 11.28 10.08 -4.37
N VAL A 114 11.46 8.84 -4.81
CA VAL A 114 10.35 7.91 -4.97
C VAL A 114 9.66 7.70 -3.63
N ALA A 115 10.41 7.45 -2.57
CA ALA A 115 9.86 7.27 -1.23
C ALA A 115 9.09 8.51 -0.76
N PHE A 116 9.64 9.70 -0.98
CA PHE A 116 8.98 10.96 -0.66
C PHE A 116 7.69 11.14 -1.47
N THR A 117 7.74 10.78 -2.75
CA THR A 117 6.59 10.84 -3.65
C THR A 117 5.47 9.89 -3.18
N ILE A 118 5.81 8.69 -2.75
CA ILE A 118 4.84 7.73 -2.22
C ILE A 118 4.10 8.31 -1.02
N GLN A 119 4.83 8.92 -0.10
CA GLN A 119 4.22 9.55 1.07
C GLN A 119 3.30 10.70 0.67
N GLY A 120 3.75 11.54 -0.27
CA GLY A 120 2.94 12.63 -0.81
C GLY A 120 1.68 12.11 -1.49
N LEU A 121 1.81 11.02 -2.25
CA LEU A 121 0.67 10.37 -2.88
C LEU A 121 -0.33 9.85 -1.86
N LEU A 122 0.14 9.15 -0.84
CA LEU A 122 -0.73 8.62 0.20
C LEU A 122 -1.46 9.74 0.93
N ILE A 123 -0.78 10.85 1.21
CA ILE A 123 -1.39 12.02 1.82
C ILE A 123 -2.47 12.61 0.92
N ARG A 124 -2.19 12.75 -0.37
CA ARG A 124 -3.16 13.29 -1.34
C ARG A 124 -4.37 12.39 -1.49
N ILE A 125 -4.17 11.09 -1.55
CA ILE A 125 -5.27 10.13 -1.61
C ILE A 125 -6.15 10.29 -0.38
N ILE A 126 -5.55 10.37 0.81
CA ILE A 126 -6.27 10.53 2.07
C ILE A 126 -7.03 11.86 2.08
N LEU A 127 -6.37 12.96 1.73
CA LEU A 127 -7.00 14.29 1.74
C LEU A 127 -8.13 14.40 0.72
N LYS A 128 -8.03 13.73 -0.42
CA LYS A 128 -9.06 13.77 -1.43
C LYS A 128 -10.31 12.98 -1.02
N ASN A 129 -10.13 11.89 -0.31
CA ASN A 129 -11.22 10.96 0.02
C ASN A 129 -11.74 11.14 1.45
N TYR A 130 -11.06 11.90 2.26
CA TYR A 130 -11.42 12.17 3.64
C TYR A 130 -11.21 13.64 3.97
#